data_7aac3d1d55939313148d7d08a806269f
#
_entry.id   7aac3d1d55939313148d7d08a806269f
#
_cell.length_a   1.000
_cell.length_b   1.000
_cell.length_c   1.000
_cell.angle_alpha   90.00
_cell.angle_beta   90.00
_cell.angle_gamma   90.00
#
_symmetry.space_group_name_H-M   'P 1'
#
loop_
_entity.id
_entity.type
_entity.pdbx_description
1 polymer ?
#
loop_
_entity_poly.entity_id
_entity_poly.type
_entity_poly.pdbx_seq_one_letter_code
_entity_poly.pdbx_strand_id
1 'polypeptide(L)'
;MRFIATCKIGLESVVSLELRRLGIEVERVEDARVLFLGDYQTMAKACLWLRTAERVLMEVASFEARSFEELFQGVKAVSWRDYLKKDSFIHVNGRIAKSTLFSVSDCQRIAKKAIVENLMAAYRTERLPETGGEVIIEIGILRDLVTVALDCCGA
;
A
#
# COMPACT_ATOMS: atom_id res chain seq x y z
N MET A 1 -5.09 -3.26 -12.62
CA MET A 1 -4.59 -2.80 -11.29
C MET A 1 -3.61 -3.82 -10.75
N ARG A 2 -2.64 -3.36 -10.00
CA ARG A 2 -1.64 -4.25 -9.39
C ARG A 2 -1.95 -4.44 -7.91
N PHE A 3 -1.89 -5.69 -7.47
CA PHE A 3 -2.09 -6.07 -6.08
C PHE A 3 -0.88 -6.83 -5.56
N ILE A 4 -0.73 -6.84 -4.25
CA ILE A 4 0.38 -7.47 -3.56
C ILE A 4 -0.19 -8.39 -2.47
N ALA A 5 0.09 -9.69 -2.57
CA ALA A 5 -0.18 -10.62 -1.49
C ALA A 5 1.09 -10.81 -0.67
N THR A 6 1.09 -10.37 0.58
CA THR A 6 2.22 -10.53 1.48
C THR A 6 2.16 -11.89 2.17
N CYS A 7 3.32 -12.47 2.46
CA CYS A 7 3.41 -13.75 3.14
C CYS A 7 4.73 -13.87 3.93
N LYS A 8 4.85 -14.93 4.68
CA LYS A 8 6.13 -15.27 5.31
C LYS A 8 7.12 -15.73 4.26
N ILE A 9 8.39 -15.41 4.47
CA ILE A 9 9.48 -15.87 3.60
C ILE A 9 9.45 -17.40 3.53
N GLY A 10 9.50 -17.93 2.31
CA GLY A 10 9.42 -19.36 2.03
C GLY A 10 8.04 -19.83 1.57
N LEU A 11 7.00 -19.00 1.72
CA LEU A 11 5.63 -19.36 1.29
C LEU A 11 5.21 -18.71 -0.04
N GLU A 12 6.10 -18.00 -0.71
CA GLU A 12 5.78 -17.27 -1.95
C GLU A 12 5.27 -18.21 -3.06
N SER A 13 5.89 -19.37 -3.21
CA SER A 13 5.45 -20.34 -4.22
C SER A 13 4.06 -20.92 -3.91
N VAL A 14 3.73 -21.08 -2.63
CA VAL A 14 2.41 -21.55 -2.19
C VAL A 14 1.34 -20.49 -2.50
N VAL A 15 1.61 -19.25 -2.17
CA VAL A 15 0.70 -18.11 -2.48
C VAL A 15 0.51 -18.00 -3.99
N SER A 16 1.58 -18.08 -4.77
CA SER A 16 1.53 -18.04 -6.22
C SER A 16 0.64 -19.17 -6.78
N LEU A 17 0.79 -20.38 -6.25
CA LEU A 17 -0.03 -21.53 -6.65
C LEU A 17 -1.51 -21.31 -6.32
N GLU A 18 -1.82 -20.80 -5.13
CA GLU A 18 -3.19 -20.48 -4.72
C GLU A 18 -3.82 -19.46 -5.66
N LEU A 19 -3.09 -18.39 -6.01
CA LEU A 19 -3.57 -17.36 -6.94
C LEU A 19 -3.88 -17.95 -8.32
N ARG A 20 -2.98 -18.78 -8.84
CA ARG A 20 -3.17 -19.43 -10.15
C ARG A 20 -4.36 -20.37 -10.15
N ARG A 21 -4.58 -21.10 -9.07
CA ARG A 21 -5.77 -21.97 -8.92
C ARG A 21 -7.07 -21.20 -8.90
N LEU A 22 -7.03 -19.95 -8.44
CA LEU A 22 -8.18 -19.04 -8.48
C LEU A 22 -8.38 -18.38 -9.85
N GLY A 23 -7.52 -18.67 -10.83
CA GLY A 23 -7.57 -18.07 -12.15
C GLY A 23 -7.00 -16.64 -12.18
N ILE A 24 -6.19 -16.28 -11.22
CA ILE A 24 -5.61 -14.93 -11.10
C ILE A 24 -4.23 -14.91 -11.76
N GLU A 25 -3.98 -13.85 -12.54
CA GLU A 25 -2.70 -13.64 -13.22
C GLU A 25 -1.63 -13.18 -12.23
N VAL A 26 -0.59 -13.99 -12.04
CA VAL A 26 0.58 -13.64 -11.23
C VAL A 26 1.57 -12.88 -12.10
N GLU A 27 1.91 -11.66 -11.70
CA GLU A 27 2.88 -10.82 -12.42
C GLU A 27 4.31 -11.25 -12.11
N ARG A 28 4.64 -11.33 -10.82
CA ARG A 28 5.97 -11.78 -10.36
C ARG A 28 5.96 -12.19 -8.91
N VAL A 29 6.98 -12.96 -8.54
CA VAL A 29 7.21 -13.42 -7.17
C VAL A 29 8.45 -12.73 -6.64
N GLU A 30 8.35 -12.14 -5.47
CA GLU A 30 9.45 -11.49 -4.76
C GLU A 30 9.56 -12.06 -3.35
N ASP A 31 10.60 -11.67 -2.61
CA ASP A 31 10.77 -12.11 -1.22
C ASP A 31 9.60 -11.64 -0.35
N ALA A 32 8.93 -12.58 0.30
CA ALA A 32 7.80 -12.36 1.19
C ALA A 32 6.56 -11.73 0.53
N ARG A 33 6.49 -11.68 -0.81
CA ARG A 33 5.31 -11.16 -1.50
C ARG A 33 5.15 -11.67 -2.92
N VAL A 34 3.92 -11.72 -3.38
CA VAL A 34 3.55 -12.09 -4.74
C VAL A 34 2.71 -10.96 -5.34
N LEU A 35 3.12 -10.46 -6.49
CA LEU A 35 2.40 -9.42 -7.21
C LEU A 35 1.48 -10.06 -8.23
N PHE A 36 0.24 -9.59 -8.26
CA PHE A 36 -0.77 -10.08 -9.21
C PHE A 36 -1.59 -8.95 -9.79
N LEU A 37 -2.21 -9.23 -10.93
CA LEU A 37 -2.98 -8.25 -11.69
C LEU A 37 -4.47 -8.62 -11.69
N GLY A 38 -5.32 -7.62 -11.75
CA GLY A 38 -6.74 -7.81 -11.84
C GLY A 38 -7.56 -6.56 -11.56
N ASP A 39 -8.83 -6.77 -11.26
CA ASP A 39 -9.79 -5.75 -10.91
C ASP A 39 -10.26 -5.89 -9.45
N TYR A 40 -11.29 -5.15 -9.05
CA TYR A 40 -11.83 -5.24 -7.69
C TYR A 40 -12.42 -6.61 -7.37
N GLN A 41 -12.96 -7.32 -8.37
CA GLN A 41 -13.46 -8.69 -8.18
C GLN A 41 -12.30 -9.64 -7.90
N THR A 42 -11.19 -9.49 -8.60
CA THR A 42 -9.94 -10.23 -8.36
C THR A 42 -9.44 -10.00 -6.93
N MET A 43 -9.43 -8.74 -6.49
CA MET A 43 -9.07 -8.37 -5.13
C MET A 43 -9.96 -9.05 -4.08
N ALA A 44 -11.27 -8.98 -4.25
CA ALA A 44 -12.22 -9.61 -3.33
C ALA A 44 -12.02 -11.12 -3.27
N LYS A 45 -11.80 -11.76 -4.41
CA LYS A 45 -11.54 -13.18 -4.51
C LYS A 45 -10.26 -13.58 -3.78
N ALA A 46 -9.18 -12.79 -3.94
CA ALA A 46 -7.93 -13.01 -3.24
C ALA A 46 -8.11 -12.86 -1.72
N CYS A 47 -8.79 -11.82 -1.27
CA CYS A 47 -9.06 -11.60 0.16
C CYS A 47 -9.87 -12.72 0.79
N LEU A 48 -10.82 -13.31 0.05
CA LEU A 48 -11.68 -14.37 0.57
C LEU A 48 -11.02 -15.76 0.56
N TRP A 49 -10.19 -16.06 -0.44
CA TRP A 49 -9.76 -17.43 -0.70
C TRP A 49 -8.29 -17.72 -0.46
N LEU A 50 -7.41 -16.70 -0.36
CA LEU A 50 -6.02 -16.94 0.00
C LEU A 50 -5.88 -17.37 1.46
N ARG A 51 -5.18 -18.48 1.69
CA ARG A 51 -5.00 -19.07 3.02
C ARG A 51 -3.64 -18.82 3.62
N THR A 52 -2.61 -18.68 2.79
CA THR A 52 -1.22 -18.54 3.22
C THR A 52 -0.72 -17.10 3.14
N ALA A 53 -1.48 -16.20 2.52
CA ALA A 53 -1.18 -14.78 2.50
C ALA A 53 -1.56 -14.12 3.84
N GLU A 54 -0.72 -13.19 4.29
CA GLU A 54 -1.01 -12.40 5.50
C GLU A 54 -1.92 -11.23 5.19
N ARG A 55 -1.65 -10.52 4.09
CA ARG A 55 -2.41 -9.36 3.65
C ARG A 55 -2.50 -9.29 2.14
N VAL A 56 -3.53 -8.65 1.66
CA VAL A 56 -3.68 -8.27 0.25
C VAL A 56 -3.69 -6.75 0.18
N LEU A 57 -2.76 -6.19 -0.57
CA LEU A 57 -2.59 -4.75 -0.72
C LEU A 57 -2.88 -4.34 -2.16
N MET A 58 -3.43 -3.15 -2.34
CA MET A 58 -3.60 -2.53 -3.66
C MET A 58 -2.53 -1.45 -3.84
N GLU A 59 -1.67 -1.60 -4.85
CA GLU A 59 -0.68 -0.59 -5.17
C GLU A 59 -1.35 0.63 -5.78
N VAL A 60 -1.13 1.80 -5.18
CA VAL A 60 -1.70 3.07 -5.66
C VAL A 60 -0.66 3.96 -6.30
N ALA A 61 0.62 3.80 -5.97
CA ALA A 61 1.71 4.54 -6.57
C ALA A 61 3.04 3.82 -6.42
N SER A 62 3.97 4.09 -7.34
CA SER A 62 5.36 3.63 -7.27
C SER A 62 6.25 4.70 -7.89
N PHE A 63 7.30 5.09 -7.16
CA PHE A 63 8.22 6.14 -7.60
C PHE A 63 9.55 6.04 -6.85
N GLU A 64 10.60 6.66 -7.38
CA GLU A 64 11.89 6.75 -6.68
C GLU A 64 11.91 7.92 -5.72
N ALA A 65 12.51 7.74 -4.55
CA ALA A 65 12.75 8.80 -3.58
C ALA A 65 14.04 8.54 -2.81
N ARG A 66 14.92 9.52 -2.82
CA ARG A 66 16.19 9.52 -2.06
C ARG A 66 16.24 10.61 -1.01
N SER A 67 15.22 11.44 -0.94
CA SER A 67 15.07 12.50 0.04
C SER A 67 13.65 12.51 0.59
N PHE A 68 13.49 13.13 1.77
CA PHE A 68 12.18 13.29 2.37
C PHE A 68 11.24 14.15 1.51
N GLU A 69 11.81 15.15 0.80
CA GLU A 69 11.04 15.98 -0.12
C GLU A 69 10.50 15.17 -1.30
N GLU A 70 11.31 14.32 -1.90
CA GLU A 70 10.87 13.45 -2.99
C GLU A 70 9.79 12.47 -2.52
N LEU A 71 9.93 11.90 -1.32
CA LEU A 71 8.93 11.03 -0.71
C LEU A 71 7.61 11.79 -0.50
N PHE A 72 7.69 12.98 0.09
CA PHE A 72 6.53 13.83 0.36
C PHE A 72 5.78 14.17 -0.93
N GLN A 73 6.48 14.65 -1.94
CA GLN A 73 5.87 15.04 -3.20
C GLN A 73 5.26 13.85 -3.96
N GLY A 74 5.95 12.71 -3.96
CA GLY A 74 5.44 11.50 -4.60
C GLY A 74 4.17 10.98 -3.94
N VAL A 75 4.10 10.96 -2.62
CA VAL A 75 2.89 10.55 -1.88
C VAL A 75 1.77 11.57 -2.06
N LYS A 76 2.10 12.85 -2.01
CA LYS A 76 1.12 13.93 -2.18
C LYS A 76 0.50 13.96 -3.58
N ALA A 77 1.22 13.49 -4.60
CA ALA A 77 0.74 13.45 -5.98
C ALA A 77 -0.37 12.42 -6.23
N VAL A 78 -0.56 11.48 -5.32
CA VAL A 78 -1.64 10.48 -5.42
C VAL A 78 -3.00 11.12 -5.19
N SER A 79 -4.00 10.73 -5.97
CA SER A 79 -5.38 11.22 -5.80
C SER A 79 -6.07 10.48 -4.65
N TRP A 80 -5.74 10.84 -3.44
CA TRP A 80 -6.20 10.14 -2.22
C TRP A 80 -7.71 10.20 -2.01
N ARG A 81 -8.36 11.23 -2.53
CA ARG A 81 -9.82 11.34 -2.49
C ARG A 81 -10.53 10.16 -3.16
N ASP A 82 -9.90 9.55 -4.16
CA ASP A 82 -10.46 8.37 -4.86
C ASP A 82 -10.44 7.12 -3.98
N TYR A 83 -9.62 7.09 -2.94
CA TYR A 83 -9.44 5.93 -2.06
C TYR A 83 -9.93 6.17 -0.63
N LEU A 84 -9.88 7.39 -0.15
CA LEU A 84 -10.12 7.74 1.25
C LEU A 84 -11.29 8.71 1.40
N LYS A 85 -12.04 8.52 2.48
CA LYS A 85 -13.12 9.44 2.88
C LYS A 85 -12.56 10.58 3.71
N LYS A 86 -13.34 11.67 3.82
CA LYS A 86 -12.98 12.83 4.62
C LYS A 86 -12.71 12.48 6.10
N ASP A 87 -13.45 11.52 6.63
CA ASP A 87 -13.38 11.10 8.03
C ASP A 87 -12.52 9.85 8.27
N SER A 88 -11.84 9.32 7.23
CA SER A 88 -10.99 8.14 7.36
C SER A 88 -9.94 8.32 8.45
N PHE A 89 -9.80 7.32 9.31
CA PHE A 89 -8.72 7.26 10.29
C PHE A 89 -7.50 6.60 9.64
N ILE A 90 -6.52 7.42 9.29
CA ILE A 90 -5.38 6.99 8.48
C ILE A 90 -4.25 6.48 9.37
N HIS A 91 -3.84 5.24 9.13
CA HIS A 91 -2.68 4.64 9.77
C HIS A 91 -1.66 4.26 8.70
N VAL A 92 -0.43 4.75 8.85
CA VAL A 92 0.65 4.49 7.88
C VAL A 92 1.68 3.55 8.48
N ASN A 93 1.85 2.40 7.86
CA ASN A 93 2.92 1.45 8.16
C ASN A 93 4.09 1.65 7.19
N GLY A 94 5.30 1.38 7.64
CA GLY A 94 6.49 1.53 6.82
C GLY A 94 7.38 0.29 6.85
N ARG A 95 8.01 0.00 5.72
CA ARG A 95 9.04 -1.02 5.58
C ARG A 95 10.12 -0.49 4.66
N ILE A 96 11.35 -0.42 5.13
CA ILE A 96 12.45 0.15 4.38
C ILE A 96 13.63 -0.81 4.41
N ALA A 97 14.24 -1.04 3.25
CA ALA A 97 15.46 -1.84 3.11
C ALA A 97 16.35 -1.27 2.01
N LYS A 98 17.66 -1.32 2.23
CA LYS A 98 18.69 -0.99 1.22
C LYS A 98 18.44 0.33 0.49
N SER A 99 18.05 1.37 1.22
CA SER A 99 17.64 2.66 0.65
C SER A 99 18.38 3.83 1.32
N THR A 100 18.46 4.94 0.60
CA THR A 100 19.01 6.20 1.11
C THR A 100 18.21 6.70 2.32
N LEU A 101 16.88 6.65 2.22
CA LEU A 101 16.00 6.87 3.36
C LEU A 101 15.98 5.61 4.22
N PHE A 102 16.28 5.72 5.50
CA PHE A 102 16.39 4.57 6.41
C PHE A 102 15.55 4.67 7.69
N SER A 103 15.09 5.87 8.04
CA SER A 103 14.22 6.05 9.22
C SER A 103 12.77 5.73 8.89
N VAL A 104 12.29 4.57 9.33
CA VAL A 104 10.91 4.12 9.10
C VAL A 104 9.92 5.10 9.72
N SER A 105 10.12 5.51 10.97
CA SER A 105 9.21 6.43 11.67
C SER A 105 9.11 7.79 10.99
N ASP A 106 10.21 8.33 10.49
CA ASP A 106 10.22 9.60 9.77
C ASP A 106 9.50 9.48 8.43
N CYS A 107 9.72 8.40 7.70
CA CYS A 107 9.02 8.15 6.43
C CYS A 107 7.52 7.98 6.64
N GLN A 108 7.09 7.28 7.69
CA GLN A 108 5.68 7.15 8.04
C GLN A 108 5.05 8.51 8.33
N ARG A 109 5.72 9.34 9.12
CA ARG A 109 5.26 10.68 9.49
C ARG A 109 5.13 11.58 8.27
N ILE A 110 6.13 11.58 7.41
CA ILE A 110 6.16 12.40 6.18
C ILE A 110 5.07 11.93 5.20
N ALA A 111 4.91 10.63 5.01
CA ALA A 111 3.87 10.07 4.16
C ALA A 111 2.47 10.44 4.68
N LYS A 112 2.23 10.29 5.99
CA LYS A 112 0.95 10.68 6.60
C LYS A 112 0.67 12.18 6.40
N LYS A 113 1.66 13.03 6.60
CA LYS A 113 1.53 14.47 6.38
C LYS A 113 1.14 14.79 4.92
N ALA A 114 1.78 14.13 3.96
CA ALA A 114 1.48 14.32 2.55
C ALA A 114 0.04 13.91 2.21
N ILE A 115 -0.43 12.79 2.73
CA ILE A 115 -1.79 12.30 2.55
C ILE A 115 -2.80 13.27 3.15
N VAL A 116 -2.57 13.71 4.39
CA VAL A 116 -3.45 14.65 5.09
C VAL A 116 -3.54 15.98 4.36
N GLU A 117 -2.42 16.54 3.91
CA GLU A 117 -2.43 17.78 3.14
C GLU A 117 -3.18 17.64 1.81
N ASN A 118 -2.99 16.53 1.11
CA ASN A 118 -3.73 16.24 -0.12
C ASN A 118 -5.24 16.18 0.13
N LEU A 119 -5.67 15.45 1.16
CA LEU A 119 -7.09 15.31 1.50
C LEU A 119 -7.71 16.63 1.97
N MET A 120 -7.00 17.42 2.77
CA MET A 120 -7.48 18.73 3.20
C MET A 120 -7.72 19.64 2.00
N ALA A 121 -6.81 19.65 1.04
CA ALA A 121 -6.99 20.41 -0.19
C ALA A 121 -8.15 19.89 -1.04
N ALA A 122 -8.26 18.57 -1.21
CA ALA A 122 -9.30 17.93 -2.02
C ALA A 122 -10.71 18.14 -1.45
N TYR A 123 -10.85 18.06 -0.12
CA TYR A 123 -12.12 18.26 0.57
C TYR A 123 -12.36 19.71 1.01
N ARG A 124 -11.44 20.64 0.71
CA ARG A 124 -11.52 22.07 1.05
C ARG A 124 -11.78 22.29 2.54
N THR A 125 -11.02 21.62 3.38
CA THR A 125 -11.12 21.70 4.84
C THR A 125 -9.75 21.97 5.46
N GLU A 126 -9.75 22.61 6.62
CA GLU A 126 -8.52 22.85 7.39
C GLU A 126 -8.23 21.73 8.39
N ARG A 127 -9.18 20.81 8.58
CA ARG A 127 -9.04 19.74 9.55
C ARG A 127 -9.80 18.48 9.09
N LEU A 128 -9.16 17.33 9.24
CA LEU A 128 -9.79 16.04 9.02
C LEU A 128 -10.21 15.45 10.37
N PRO A 129 -11.48 15.04 10.54
CA PRO A 129 -11.98 14.58 11.84
C PRO A 129 -11.41 13.23 12.31
N GLU A 130 -10.98 12.36 11.40
CA GLU A 130 -10.44 11.01 11.69
C GLU A 130 -11.35 10.17 12.60
N THR A 131 -12.67 10.30 12.42
CA THR A 131 -13.70 9.63 13.25
C THR A 131 -14.31 8.41 12.58
N GLY A 132 -13.97 8.15 11.32
CA GLY A 132 -14.50 7.04 10.53
C GLY A 132 -13.70 5.76 10.69
N GLY A 133 -13.88 4.84 9.74
CA GLY A 133 -13.17 3.58 9.72
C GLY A 133 -11.67 3.73 9.53
N GLU A 134 -10.91 2.82 10.15
CA GLU A 134 -9.46 2.77 9.99
C GLU A 134 -9.08 2.33 8.57
N VAL A 135 -8.12 3.03 7.98
CA VAL A 135 -7.52 2.69 6.69
C VAL A 135 -6.02 2.56 6.89
N ILE A 136 -5.47 1.42 6.52
CA ILE A 136 -4.05 1.14 6.63
C ILE A 136 -3.40 1.37 5.27
N ILE A 137 -2.38 2.23 5.25
CA ILE A 137 -1.56 2.51 4.08
C ILE A 137 -0.15 2.01 4.36
N GLU A 138 0.39 1.24 3.43
CA GLU A 138 1.74 0.72 3.55
C GLU A 138 2.69 1.45 2.61
N ILE A 139 3.80 1.95 3.18
CA ILE A 139 4.89 2.56 2.43
C ILE A 139 6.05 1.59 2.46
N GLY A 140 6.39 1.02 1.32
CA GLY A 140 7.56 0.19 1.17
C GLY A 140 8.65 0.94 0.41
N ILE A 141 9.90 0.90 0.89
CA ILE A 141 11.03 1.47 0.17
C ILE A 141 12.11 0.39 0.07
N LEU A 142 12.43 0.01 -1.15
CA LEU A 142 13.48 -0.95 -1.45
C LEU A 142 14.36 -0.38 -2.57
N ARG A 143 15.66 -0.25 -2.28
CA ARG A 143 16.63 0.31 -3.24
C ARG A 143 16.14 1.64 -3.84
N ASP A 144 15.69 2.53 -2.97
CA ASP A 144 15.16 3.86 -3.27
C ASP A 144 13.83 3.87 -4.07
N LEU A 145 13.26 2.71 -4.39
CA LEU A 145 11.94 2.60 -5.01
C LEU A 145 10.86 2.56 -3.93
N VAL A 146 9.99 3.55 -3.96
CA VAL A 146 8.85 3.66 -3.04
C VAL A 146 7.63 2.99 -3.66
N THR A 147 6.97 2.13 -2.90
CA THR A 147 5.68 1.56 -3.24
C THR A 147 4.67 2.01 -2.19
N VAL A 148 3.58 2.61 -2.65
CA VAL A 148 2.47 3.05 -1.80
C VAL A 148 1.29 2.14 -2.05
N ALA A 149 0.78 1.49 -1.00
CA ALA A 149 -0.29 0.51 -1.13
C ALA A 149 -1.34 0.65 -0.03
N LEU A 150 -2.58 0.30 -0.37
CA LEU A 150 -3.72 0.25 0.54
C LEU A 150 -3.96 -1.19 0.98
N ASP A 151 -4.17 -1.42 2.27
CA ASP A 151 -4.61 -2.72 2.78
C ASP A 151 -6.07 -2.94 2.38
N CYS A 152 -6.32 -3.99 1.60
CA CYS A 152 -7.64 -4.28 1.05
C CYS A 152 -8.46 -5.25 1.91
N CYS A 153 -7.81 -6.01 2.78
CA CYS A 153 -8.50 -7.02 3.59
C CYS A 153 -9.10 -6.45 4.88
N GLY A 154 -8.80 -5.21 5.16
CA GLY A 154 -9.30 -4.52 6.34
C GLY A 154 -8.74 -5.04 7.65
N ALA A 155 -8.95 -4.31 8.69
CA ALA A 155 -8.71 -4.79 10.04
C ALA A 155 -9.94 -5.53 10.55
#